data_11204f7769d794e8e56155664dd18a2f
#
_entry.id   11204f7769d794e8e56155664dd18a2f
#
_cell.length_a   1.000
_cell.length_b   1.000
_cell.length_c   1.000
_cell.angle_alpha   90.00
_cell.angle_beta   90.00
_cell.angle_gamma   90.00
#
_symmetry.space_group_name_H-M   'P 1'
#
loop_
_entity.id
_entity.type
_entity.pdbx_description
1 polymer ?
#
loop_
_entity_poly.entity_id
_entity_poly.type
_entity_poly.pdbx_seq_one_letter_code
_entity_poly.pdbx_strand_id
1 'polypeptide(L)'
;MGVAGALVAAVIVVVGVLASSKSTSAPTTRSTGVGALAPNETFTTTAGRQATIGSLRGRPTLVWLVTTWCSSCHAGTEALAGEIGHLASSGVHVVELELAGDLGQSGPSITAFARQYAGAASANPDWTWGVASSRLTTTYDPAGELEIYYLLDSSGHISYVNSPLVSTMSGLLGAVARLTANGHA
;
A
#
# COMPACT_ATOMS: atom_id res chain seq x y z
N MET A 1 26.30 81.84 -38.04
CA MET A 1 25.28 80.81 -38.39
C MET A 1 25.72 79.56 -37.75
N GLY A 2 25.20 79.26 -36.59
CA GLY A 2 25.52 78.04 -35.81
C GLY A 2 24.28 77.21 -35.64
N VAL A 3 24.37 75.95 -36.01
CA VAL A 3 23.31 74.96 -35.80
C VAL A 3 23.70 74.13 -34.61
N ALA A 4 22.92 74.25 -33.53
CA ALA A 4 23.04 73.45 -32.32
C ALA A 4 22.37 72.12 -32.53
N GLY A 5 23.17 71.03 -32.46
CA GLY A 5 22.69 69.67 -32.48
C GLY A 5 22.36 69.19 -31.06
N ALA A 6 21.11 68.90 -30.79
CA ALA A 6 20.67 68.31 -29.51
C ALA A 6 20.84 66.80 -29.54
N LEU A 7 21.68 66.27 -28.65
CA LEU A 7 21.83 64.81 -28.40
C LEU A 7 20.71 64.41 -27.44
N VAL A 8 19.79 63.56 -27.92
CA VAL A 8 18.79 62.90 -27.11
C VAL A 8 19.38 61.57 -26.64
N ALA A 9 19.67 61.45 -25.36
CA ALA A 9 20.08 60.19 -24.73
C ALA A 9 18.84 59.38 -24.42
N ALA A 10 18.66 58.29 -25.12
CA ALA A 10 17.61 57.31 -24.80
C ALA A 10 18.05 56.40 -23.65
N VAL A 11 17.43 56.53 -22.51
CA VAL A 11 17.60 55.62 -21.36
C VAL A 11 16.70 54.40 -21.58
N ILE A 12 17.31 53.25 -21.90
CA ILE A 12 16.63 51.99 -21.98
C ILE A 12 16.55 51.42 -20.55
N VAL A 13 15.35 51.46 -19.93
CA VAL A 13 15.06 50.76 -18.68
C VAL A 13 14.73 49.30 -19.00
N VAL A 14 15.68 48.39 -18.75
CA VAL A 14 15.44 46.95 -18.82
C VAL A 14 14.71 46.53 -17.54
N VAL A 15 13.39 46.38 -17.61
CA VAL A 15 12.61 45.77 -16.55
C VAL A 15 12.80 44.25 -16.63
N GLY A 16 13.66 43.72 -15.76
CA GLY A 16 13.83 42.28 -15.56
C GLY A 16 12.60 41.68 -14.91
N VAL A 17 11.75 41.01 -15.69
CA VAL A 17 10.67 40.19 -15.15
C VAL A 17 11.27 38.91 -14.59
N LEU A 18 11.43 38.83 -13.26
CA LEU A 18 11.75 37.58 -12.57
C LEU A 18 10.52 36.68 -12.66
N ALA A 19 10.50 35.80 -13.66
CA ALA A 19 9.54 34.71 -13.75
C ALA A 19 9.82 33.72 -12.61
N SER A 20 9.10 33.83 -11.51
CA SER A 20 9.05 32.79 -10.47
C SER A 20 8.41 31.55 -11.07
N SER A 21 9.23 30.62 -11.51
CA SER A 21 8.81 29.29 -11.91
C SER A 21 8.25 28.56 -10.67
N LYS A 22 6.94 28.65 -10.44
CA LYS A 22 6.25 27.73 -9.55
C LYS A 22 6.40 26.34 -10.15
N SER A 23 7.33 25.56 -9.61
CA SER A 23 7.37 24.11 -9.87
C SER A 23 6.07 23.51 -9.36
N THR A 24 5.10 23.39 -10.23
CA THR A 24 3.92 22.56 -9.98
C THR A 24 4.41 21.13 -10.05
N SER A 25 4.76 20.57 -8.88
CA SER A 25 4.99 19.11 -8.78
C SER A 25 3.70 18.45 -9.21
N ALA A 26 3.73 17.79 -10.40
CA ALA A 26 2.64 16.92 -10.83
C ALA A 26 2.38 15.91 -9.69
N PRO A 27 1.11 15.57 -9.42
CA PRO A 27 0.82 14.53 -8.44
C PRO A 27 1.51 13.25 -8.92
N THR A 28 2.55 12.83 -8.20
CA THR A 28 3.19 11.54 -8.45
C THR A 28 2.15 10.49 -8.16
N THR A 29 1.58 9.89 -9.20
CA THR A 29 0.69 8.74 -9.08
C THR A 29 1.51 7.67 -8.36
N ARG A 30 1.16 7.38 -7.11
CA ARG A 30 1.83 6.35 -6.32
C ARG A 30 1.53 5.01 -6.98
N SER A 31 2.57 4.39 -7.53
CA SER A 31 2.43 3.08 -8.17
C SER A 31 2.35 1.99 -7.11
N THR A 32 1.36 1.11 -7.26
CA THR A 32 1.23 -0.14 -6.49
C THR A 32 1.60 -1.37 -7.33
N GLY A 33 2.32 -1.16 -8.44
CA GLY A 33 2.80 -2.24 -9.30
C GLY A 33 4.05 -2.94 -8.74
N VAL A 34 4.29 -4.15 -9.24
CA VAL A 34 5.49 -4.94 -8.89
C VAL A 34 6.76 -4.14 -9.20
N GLY A 35 7.72 -4.18 -8.28
CA GLY A 35 8.98 -3.42 -8.33
C GLY A 35 8.88 -2.02 -7.73
N ALA A 36 7.69 -1.46 -7.52
CA ALA A 36 7.54 -0.16 -6.89
C ALA A 36 7.74 -0.25 -5.37
N LEU A 37 8.28 0.83 -4.78
CA LEU A 37 8.24 1.00 -3.34
C LEU A 37 6.78 1.18 -2.90
N ALA A 38 6.32 0.34 -1.98
CA ALA A 38 4.95 0.36 -1.49
C ALA A 38 4.60 1.74 -0.90
N PRO A 39 3.50 2.38 -1.32
CA PRO A 39 3.07 3.66 -0.80
C PRO A 39 2.91 3.63 0.72
N ASN A 40 3.49 4.62 1.41
CA ASN A 40 3.51 4.66 2.87
C ASN A 40 2.21 5.26 3.42
N GLU A 41 1.15 4.47 3.44
CA GLU A 41 -0.17 4.85 3.94
C GLU A 41 -0.43 4.27 5.33
N THR A 42 -1.38 4.83 6.06
CA THR A 42 -1.65 4.52 7.47
C THR A 42 -2.77 3.48 7.64
N PHE A 43 -2.67 2.71 8.71
CA PHE A 43 -3.73 1.83 9.21
C PHE A 43 -3.75 1.83 10.74
N THR A 44 -4.84 1.36 11.33
CA THR A 44 -4.97 1.20 12.79
C THR A 44 -5.12 -0.29 13.10
N THR A 45 -4.26 -0.82 13.97
CA THR A 45 -4.34 -2.22 14.41
C THR A 45 -5.53 -2.44 15.33
N THR A 46 -5.98 -3.69 15.50
CA THR A 46 -7.03 -4.05 16.46
C THR A 46 -6.68 -3.73 17.92
N ALA A 47 -5.39 -3.52 18.22
CA ALA A 47 -4.92 -3.02 19.52
C ALA A 47 -4.98 -1.48 19.64
N GLY A 48 -5.56 -0.77 18.65
CA GLY A 48 -5.71 0.69 18.65
C GLY A 48 -4.42 1.45 18.30
N ARG A 49 -3.35 0.79 17.89
CA ARG A 49 -2.10 1.45 17.51
C ARG A 49 -2.13 1.88 16.04
N GLN A 50 -1.73 3.11 15.78
CA GLN A 50 -1.47 3.54 14.40
C GLN A 50 -0.14 2.99 13.90
N ALA A 51 -0.14 2.52 12.66
CA ALA A 51 1.02 2.03 11.95
C ALA A 51 0.97 2.50 10.49
N THR A 52 2.04 2.28 9.75
CA THR A 52 2.12 2.61 8.32
C THR A 52 2.67 1.42 7.55
N ILE A 53 2.38 1.36 6.25
CA ILE A 53 2.99 0.33 5.38
C ILE A 53 4.52 0.42 5.41
N GLY A 54 5.09 1.63 5.47
CA GLY A 54 6.53 1.83 5.58
C GLY A 54 7.14 1.30 6.89
N SER A 55 6.36 1.19 7.97
CA SER A 55 6.82 0.61 9.25
C SER A 55 6.94 -0.92 9.22
N LEU A 56 6.48 -1.57 8.15
CA LEU A 56 6.56 -3.02 7.97
C LEU A 56 7.92 -3.49 7.41
N ARG A 57 8.79 -2.57 7.01
CA ARG A 57 10.14 -2.89 6.50
C ARG A 57 10.96 -3.64 7.54
N GLY A 58 11.93 -4.41 7.07
CA GLY A 58 12.81 -5.25 7.89
C GLY A 58 12.54 -6.74 7.71
N ARG A 59 11.35 -7.12 7.25
CA ARG A 59 11.01 -8.50 6.89
C ARG A 59 9.96 -8.53 5.77
N PRO A 60 9.91 -9.59 4.96
CA PRO A 60 8.85 -9.77 3.98
C PRO A 60 7.48 -9.70 4.64
N THR A 61 6.54 -9.02 4.00
CA THR A 61 5.19 -8.84 4.56
C THR A 61 4.13 -9.04 3.49
N LEU A 62 3.14 -9.87 3.80
CA LEU A 62 1.90 -9.98 3.04
C LEU A 62 0.90 -8.96 3.59
N VAL A 63 0.55 -7.96 2.79
CA VAL A 63 -0.55 -7.02 3.07
C VAL A 63 -1.78 -7.53 2.34
N TRP A 64 -2.79 -7.97 3.10
CA TRP A 64 -4.04 -8.52 2.59
C TRP A 64 -5.18 -7.57 2.92
N LEU A 65 -5.88 -7.10 1.90
CA LEU A 65 -7.00 -6.15 2.04
C LEU A 65 -8.31 -6.90 1.83
N VAL A 66 -9.20 -6.75 2.80
CA VAL A 66 -10.49 -7.47 2.84
C VAL A 66 -11.64 -6.52 3.14
N THR A 67 -12.84 -6.95 2.78
CA THR A 67 -14.08 -6.45 3.39
C THR A 67 -14.68 -7.56 4.23
N THR A 68 -15.24 -7.21 5.37
CA THR A 68 -15.68 -8.21 6.36
C THR A 68 -17.01 -8.87 6.01
N TRP A 69 -17.74 -8.35 5.02
CA TRP A 69 -18.99 -8.88 4.49
C TRP A 69 -18.79 -9.80 3.26
N CYS A 70 -17.61 -9.81 2.66
CA CYS A 70 -17.33 -10.48 1.38
C CYS A 70 -17.07 -11.99 1.58
N SER A 71 -17.82 -12.83 0.90
CA SER A 71 -17.69 -14.29 1.04
C SER A 71 -16.37 -14.85 0.50
N SER A 72 -15.78 -14.25 -0.56
CA SER A 72 -14.44 -14.65 -1.03
C SER A 72 -13.35 -14.26 -0.02
N CYS A 73 -13.49 -13.10 0.65
CA CYS A 73 -12.60 -12.70 1.72
C CYS A 73 -12.66 -13.68 2.92
N HIS A 74 -13.87 -14.19 3.24
CA HIS A 74 -14.02 -15.24 4.26
C HIS A 74 -13.19 -16.48 3.89
N ALA A 75 -13.40 -17.01 2.69
CA ALA A 75 -12.71 -18.19 2.21
C ALA A 75 -11.18 -17.98 2.08
N GLY A 76 -10.76 -16.78 1.64
CA GLY A 76 -9.34 -16.40 1.55
C GLY A 76 -8.68 -16.36 2.93
N THR A 77 -9.34 -15.77 3.92
CA THR A 77 -8.85 -15.73 5.31
C THR A 77 -8.78 -17.13 5.94
N GLU A 78 -9.78 -18.01 5.70
CA GLU A 78 -9.76 -19.40 6.15
C GLU A 78 -8.57 -20.17 5.52
N ALA A 79 -8.34 -20.00 4.23
CA ALA A 79 -7.21 -20.61 3.54
C ALA A 79 -5.87 -20.09 4.08
N LEU A 80 -5.77 -18.77 4.32
CA LEU A 80 -4.58 -18.14 4.88
C LEU A 80 -4.31 -18.64 6.32
N ALA A 81 -5.37 -18.90 7.10
CA ALA A 81 -5.25 -19.47 8.45
C ALA A 81 -4.60 -20.85 8.43
N GLY A 82 -4.87 -21.65 7.40
CA GLY A 82 -4.20 -22.94 7.18
C GLY A 82 -2.70 -22.82 6.88
N GLU A 83 -2.28 -21.70 6.31
CA GLU A 83 -0.91 -21.48 5.84
C GLU A 83 -0.09 -20.57 6.74
N ILE A 84 -0.68 -19.96 7.78
CA ILE A 84 0.03 -18.97 8.62
C ILE A 84 1.30 -19.52 9.27
N GLY A 85 1.30 -20.78 9.67
CA GLY A 85 2.49 -21.44 10.21
C GLY A 85 3.62 -21.56 9.19
N HIS A 86 3.28 -21.86 7.94
CA HIS A 86 4.23 -21.93 6.83
C HIS A 86 4.78 -20.54 6.50
N LEU A 87 3.93 -19.53 6.40
CA LEU A 87 4.33 -18.15 6.16
C LEU A 87 5.27 -17.62 7.25
N ALA A 88 4.90 -17.82 8.51
CA ALA A 88 5.73 -17.43 9.67
C ALA A 88 7.09 -18.14 9.67
N SER A 89 7.15 -19.43 9.39
CA SER A 89 8.41 -20.19 9.30
C SER A 89 9.29 -19.74 8.13
N SER A 90 8.68 -19.18 7.08
CA SER A 90 9.36 -18.55 5.94
C SER A 90 9.78 -17.09 6.22
N GLY A 91 9.57 -16.58 7.45
CA GLY A 91 9.89 -15.21 7.85
C GLY A 91 8.92 -14.15 7.33
N VAL A 92 7.78 -14.55 6.77
CA VAL A 92 6.76 -13.62 6.24
C VAL A 92 5.79 -13.23 7.34
N HIS A 93 5.62 -11.92 7.53
CA HIS A 93 4.58 -11.34 8.35
C HIS A 93 3.29 -11.15 7.55
N VAL A 94 2.14 -11.37 8.15
CA VAL A 94 0.84 -11.09 7.56
C VAL A 94 0.22 -9.86 8.22
N VAL A 95 -0.26 -8.93 7.42
CA VAL A 95 -1.05 -7.76 7.85
C VAL A 95 -2.36 -7.80 7.09
N GLU A 96 -3.43 -8.19 7.76
CA GLU A 96 -4.76 -8.23 7.16
C GLU A 96 -5.58 -7.04 7.64
N LEU A 97 -6.07 -6.27 6.67
CA LEU A 97 -6.72 -4.98 6.91
C LEU A 97 -8.12 -4.95 6.29
N GLU A 98 -9.09 -4.64 7.11
CA GLU A 98 -10.42 -4.22 6.64
C GLU A 98 -10.26 -2.92 5.83
N LEU A 99 -10.77 -2.89 4.62
CA LEU A 99 -10.87 -1.68 3.81
C LEU A 99 -11.75 -0.65 4.52
N ALA A 100 -11.41 0.62 4.42
CA ALA A 100 -12.06 1.70 5.17
C ALA A 100 -13.58 1.68 5.00
N GLY A 101 -14.29 1.49 6.12
CA GLY A 101 -15.75 1.46 6.16
C GLY A 101 -16.36 0.33 5.31
N ASP A 102 -15.65 -0.80 5.17
CA ASP A 102 -16.13 -1.97 4.41
C ASP A 102 -16.61 -1.63 3.00
N LEU A 103 -16.01 -0.60 2.38
CA LEU A 103 -16.44 -0.05 1.08
C LEU A 103 -17.92 0.39 1.07
N GLY A 104 -18.43 0.85 2.22
CA GLY A 104 -19.82 1.34 2.37
C GLY A 104 -20.87 0.25 2.62
N GLN A 105 -20.45 -0.99 2.82
CA GLN A 105 -21.33 -2.08 3.24
C GLN A 105 -21.23 -2.32 4.76
N SER A 106 -22.14 -3.13 5.29
CA SER A 106 -22.10 -3.52 6.70
C SER A 106 -21.58 -4.93 6.86
N GLY A 107 -20.60 -5.10 7.74
CA GLY A 107 -20.03 -6.39 8.11
C GLY A 107 -19.72 -6.45 9.62
N PRO A 108 -19.22 -7.59 10.11
CA PRO A 108 -18.72 -7.69 11.46
C PRO A 108 -17.47 -6.83 11.65
N SER A 109 -17.09 -6.46 12.87
CA SER A 109 -15.77 -5.83 13.07
C SER A 109 -14.64 -6.75 12.64
N ILE A 110 -13.51 -6.21 12.20
CA ILE A 110 -12.32 -7.01 11.79
C ILE A 110 -11.87 -7.97 12.91
N THR A 111 -12.05 -7.61 14.19
CA THR A 111 -11.77 -8.51 15.31
C THR A 111 -12.74 -9.69 15.39
N ALA A 112 -14.01 -9.48 15.09
CA ALA A 112 -15.01 -10.56 15.04
C ALA A 112 -14.78 -11.44 13.81
N PHE A 113 -14.49 -10.84 12.68
CA PHE A 113 -14.10 -11.49 11.43
C PHE A 113 -12.89 -12.42 11.64
N ALA A 114 -11.80 -11.90 12.21
CA ALA A 114 -10.59 -12.66 12.51
C ALA A 114 -10.89 -13.91 13.35
N ARG A 115 -11.66 -13.76 14.41
CA ARG A 115 -12.05 -14.90 15.28
C ARG A 115 -12.92 -15.92 14.55
N GLN A 116 -13.80 -15.45 13.68
CA GLN A 116 -14.74 -16.32 12.97
C GLN A 116 -14.05 -17.14 11.88
N TYR A 117 -13.20 -16.50 11.06
CA TYR A 117 -12.66 -17.10 9.84
C TYR A 117 -11.21 -17.60 10.00
N ALA A 118 -10.42 -17.00 10.87
CA ALA A 118 -9.08 -17.51 11.17
C ALA A 118 -9.03 -18.34 12.48
N GLY A 119 -10.08 -18.32 13.30
CA GLY A 119 -10.16 -19.11 14.52
C GLY A 119 -8.97 -18.89 15.46
N ALA A 120 -8.36 -19.96 15.95
CA ALA A 120 -7.18 -19.89 16.82
C ALA A 120 -5.95 -19.30 16.13
N ALA A 121 -5.86 -19.42 14.81
CA ALA A 121 -4.76 -18.87 14.00
C ALA A 121 -4.71 -17.33 14.05
N SER A 122 -5.84 -16.67 14.32
CA SER A 122 -5.92 -15.21 14.47
C SER A 122 -5.03 -14.64 15.58
N ALA A 123 -4.63 -15.48 16.54
CA ALA A 123 -3.71 -15.11 17.63
C ALA A 123 -2.23 -15.32 17.30
N ASN A 124 -1.90 -15.75 16.07
CA ASN A 124 -0.51 -15.92 15.66
C ASN A 124 0.23 -14.56 15.72
N PRO A 125 1.41 -14.47 16.38
CA PRO A 125 2.15 -13.21 16.51
C PRO A 125 2.64 -12.64 15.16
N ASP A 126 2.73 -13.49 14.14
CA ASP A 126 3.08 -13.06 12.77
C ASP A 126 1.86 -12.67 11.94
N TRP A 127 0.68 -12.54 12.54
CA TRP A 127 -0.53 -12.05 11.89
C TRP A 127 -1.07 -10.81 12.61
N THR A 128 -0.96 -9.65 11.97
CA THR A 128 -1.52 -8.38 12.47
C THR A 128 -2.85 -8.10 11.78
N TRP A 129 -3.84 -7.74 12.59
CA TRP A 129 -5.18 -7.35 12.14
C TRP A 129 -5.39 -5.85 12.34
N GLY A 130 -6.12 -5.22 11.43
CA GLY A 130 -6.39 -3.79 11.54
C GLY A 130 -7.39 -3.27 10.52
N VAL A 131 -7.54 -1.94 10.52
CA VAL A 131 -8.43 -1.20 9.60
C VAL A 131 -7.58 -0.22 8.82
N ALA A 132 -7.70 -0.25 7.50
CA ALA A 132 -7.05 0.67 6.59
C ALA A 132 -7.62 2.09 6.73
N SER A 133 -6.79 3.12 6.59
CA SER A 133 -7.31 4.47 6.40
C SER A 133 -7.99 4.58 5.03
N SER A 134 -8.89 5.56 4.85
CA SER A 134 -9.50 5.84 3.55
C SER A 134 -8.44 6.08 2.46
N ARG A 135 -7.31 6.68 2.82
CA ARG A 135 -6.22 6.92 1.89
C ARG A 135 -5.49 5.63 1.52
N LEU A 136 -5.26 4.72 2.47
CA LEU A 136 -4.70 3.40 2.17
C LEU A 136 -5.64 2.66 1.22
N THR A 137 -6.93 2.62 1.54
CA THR A 137 -7.96 1.98 0.70
C THR A 137 -7.90 2.51 -0.74
N THR A 138 -8.01 3.82 -0.95
CA THR A 138 -8.01 4.40 -2.30
C THR A 138 -6.67 4.28 -3.03
N THR A 139 -5.56 4.14 -2.31
CA THR A 139 -4.22 3.99 -2.91
C THR A 139 -3.96 2.55 -3.36
N TYR A 140 -4.35 1.58 -2.53
CA TYR A 140 -4.06 0.16 -2.78
C TYR A 140 -5.21 -0.57 -3.49
N ASP A 141 -6.42 -0.07 -3.34
CA ASP A 141 -7.62 -0.61 -3.98
C ASP A 141 -8.47 0.51 -4.60
N PRO A 142 -7.97 1.19 -5.64
CA PRO A 142 -8.69 2.31 -6.27
C PRO A 142 -9.97 1.88 -7.00
N ALA A 143 -10.09 0.62 -7.36
CA ALA A 143 -11.24 0.08 -8.08
C ALA A 143 -12.32 -0.51 -7.16
N GLY A 144 -12.04 -0.65 -5.85
CA GLY A 144 -12.93 -1.31 -4.91
C GLY A 144 -13.01 -2.81 -5.17
N GLU A 145 -11.89 -3.41 -5.56
CA GLU A 145 -11.80 -4.86 -5.75
C GLU A 145 -11.82 -5.56 -4.40
N LEU A 146 -12.40 -6.74 -4.37
CA LEU A 146 -12.44 -7.54 -3.15
C LEU A 146 -11.26 -8.50 -3.12
N GLU A 147 -10.71 -8.74 -1.92
CA GLU A 147 -9.65 -9.72 -1.71
C GLU A 147 -8.37 -9.42 -2.50
N ILE A 148 -7.88 -8.19 -2.40
CA ILE A 148 -6.60 -7.80 -3.01
C ILE A 148 -5.45 -7.93 -2.01
N TYR A 149 -4.30 -8.46 -2.45
CA TYR A 149 -3.12 -8.55 -1.59
C TYR A 149 -1.82 -8.24 -2.31
N TYR A 150 -0.85 -7.80 -1.52
CA TYR A 150 0.47 -7.37 -1.94
C TYR A 150 1.52 -8.10 -1.10
N LEU A 151 2.47 -8.76 -1.74
CA LEU A 151 3.65 -9.29 -1.07
C LEU A 151 4.77 -8.26 -1.17
N LEU A 152 5.25 -7.78 -0.04
CA LEU A 152 6.35 -6.83 0.07
C LEU A 152 7.63 -7.58 0.44
N ASP A 153 8.75 -7.19 -0.14
CA ASP A 153 10.06 -7.62 0.32
C ASP A 153 10.48 -6.88 1.61
N SER A 154 11.61 -7.26 2.20
CA SER A 154 12.11 -6.66 3.44
C SER A 154 12.48 -5.17 3.31
N SER A 155 12.72 -4.68 2.10
CA SER A 155 12.97 -3.26 1.82
C SER A 155 11.69 -2.46 1.60
N GLY A 156 10.56 -3.14 1.47
CA GLY A 156 9.22 -2.57 1.27
C GLY A 156 8.85 -2.38 -0.20
N HIS A 157 9.58 -3.02 -1.15
CA HIS A 157 9.14 -3.05 -2.54
C HIS A 157 8.11 -4.15 -2.75
N ILE A 158 7.16 -3.90 -3.62
CA ILE A 158 6.11 -4.85 -3.99
C ILE A 158 6.75 -5.92 -4.89
N SER A 159 6.82 -7.14 -4.40
CA SER A 159 7.35 -8.29 -5.13
C SER A 159 6.27 -9.10 -5.86
N TYR A 160 5.02 -8.99 -5.40
CA TYR A 160 3.88 -9.66 -6.01
C TYR A 160 2.58 -8.91 -5.66
N VAL A 161 1.66 -8.88 -6.63
CA VAL A 161 0.28 -8.41 -6.46
C VAL A 161 -0.62 -9.50 -7.00
N ASN A 162 -1.69 -9.85 -6.28
CA ASN A 162 -2.66 -10.77 -6.82
C ASN A 162 -3.45 -10.15 -7.97
N SER A 163 -3.89 -11.00 -8.90
CA SER A 163 -4.91 -10.64 -9.87
C SER A 163 -6.22 -11.28 -9.42
N PRO A 164 -7.29 -10.52 -9.22
CA PRO A 164 -8.57 -11.05 -8.72
C PRO A 164 -9.13 -12.23 -9.53
N LEU A 165 -8.78 -12.30 -10.82
CA LEU A 165 -9.25 -13.37 -11.71
C LEU A 165 -8.42 -14.67 -11.68
N VAL A 166 -7.21 -14.64 -11.09
CA VAL A 166 -6.26 -15.77 -11.09
C VAL A 166 -5.58 -15.98 -9.74
N SER A 167 -6.10 -15.37 -8.70
CA SER A 167 -5.54 -15.45 -7.36
C SER A 167 -5.79 -16.83 -6.75
N THR A 168 -4.72 -17.54 -6.44
CA THR A 168 -4.78 -18.81 -5.73
C THR A 168 -3.79 -18.82 -4.59
N MET A 169 -4.10 -19.55 -3.52
CA MET A 169 -3.16 -19.74 -2.41
C MET A 169 -1.83 -20.34 -2.92
N SER A 170 -1.87 -21.25 -3.87
CA SER A 170 -0.65 -21.80 -4.49
C SER A 170 0.18 -20.74 -5.22
N GLY A 171 -0.47 -19.77 -5.87
CA GLY A 171 0.20 -18.62 -6.50
C GLY A 171 0.93 -17.75 -5.49
N LEU A 172 0.28 -17.45 -4.37
CA LEU A 172 0.87 -16.71 -3.24
C LEU A 172 2.07 -17.46 -2.66
N LEU A 173 1.91 -18.75 -2.32
CA LEU A 173 2.99 -19.57 -1.75
C LEU A 173 4.18 -19.68 -2.70
N GLY A 174 3.92 -19.82 -4.00
CA GLY A 174 4.96 -19.75 -5.03
C GLY A 174 5.69 -18.41 -5.08
N ALA A 175 4.99 -17.29 -4.89
CA ALA A 175 5.60 -15.96 -4.82
C ALA A 175 6.47 -15.81 -3.56
N VAL A 176 5.97 -16.28 -2.42
CA VAL A 176 6.72 -16.32 -1.14
C VAL A 176 8.00 -17.13 -1.29
N ALA A 177 7.92 -18.34 -1.86
CA ALA A 177 9.09 -19.20 -2.06
C ALA A 177 10.16 -18.52 -2.93
N ARG A 178 9.76 -17.84 -4.00
CA ARG A 178 10.70 -17.08 -4.85
C ARG A 178 11.33 -15.90 -4.10
N LEU A 179 10.54 -15.18 -3.32
CA LEU A 179 11.02 -14.03 -2.56
C LEU A 179 12.06 -14.44 -1.52
N THR A 180 11.76 -15.48 -0.76
CA THR A 180 12.65 -15.96 0.32
C THR A 180 13.92 -16.63 -0.22
N ALA A 181 13.85 -17.34 -1.35
CA ALA A 181 15.04 -17.89 -2.01
C ALA A 181 16.03 -16.79 -2.45
N ASN A 182 15.52 -15.65 -2.94
CA ASN A 182 16.34 -14.54 -3.41
C ASN A 182 16.88 -13.65 -2.26
N GLY A 183 16.29 -13.70 -1.08
CA GLY A 183 16.70 -12.95 0.10
C GLY A 183 17.83 -13.60 0.93
N HIS A 184 18.25 -14.82 0.56
CA HIS A 184 19.34 -15.58 1.20
C HIS A 184 20.62 -15.62 0.36
N ALA A 185 20.70 -14.84 -0.74
CA ALA A 185 21.85 -14.76 -1.62
C ALA A 185 22.72 -13.53 -1.33
#